data_853d35a3c6ee74e825158f6717d96362
#
_entry.id   853d35a3c6ee74e825158f6717d96362
#
_cell.length_a   1.000
_cell.length_b   1.000
_cell.length_c   1.000
_cell.angle_alpha   90.00
_cell.angle_beta   90.00
_cell.angle_gamma   90.00
#
_symmetry.space_group_name_H-M   'P 1'
#
loop_
_entity.id
_entity.type
_entity.pdbx_description
1 polymer ?
#
loop_
_entity_poly.entity_id
_entity_poly.type
_entity_poly.pdbx_seq_one_letter_code
_entity_poly.pdbx_strand_id
1 'polypeptide(L)'
;DGSWFFYDYSAGVMDGPTLTIPLVYNVFNELHYSGSKNKIKSINTNINLDYKFTSWLSASAVLSYNSSASESEMWYDERTYKVATYRKLPYGFDRKQLTNLSNYMNNVCELPFGGILNSSFNGGDSFTARVSFNINKSFNEVHSLSLLGGLDLQSQKSTGISEEIWGYLPERGKNFVSLDKLDEWPNAARRMLQMKPTIIDATNNSIAYYASFSYAYKGKYVMSANIRGEGSNKLGEQARFLPIWSFSGRWNVTDENFMDPLLNVLSDLAIRASYGIQANVTEAHNPNMIISVGSLDSKSEEYYATLNSLPNEGLKWEKTNSFNIGVDFDLFKGKLSGSFEYFHKKSKDQLLPLQVTSTNGEKMVTINGGDLTNKGWDLSLASTPI
;
A
#
# COMPACT_ATOMS: atom_id res chain seq x y z
N ASP A 1 -19.58 42.66 -15.56
CA ASP A 1 -18.31 43.34 -15.80
C ASP A 1 -17.11 42.39 -15.96
N GLY A 2 -17.30 41.08 -15.81
CA GLY A 2 -16.27 40.08 -15.96
C GLY A 2 -15.30 39.99 -14.79
N SER A 3 -15.53 40.68 -13.70
CA SER A 3 -14.72 40.55 -12.48
C SER A 3 -15.06 39.26 -11.73
N TRP A 4 -14.01 38.62 -11.15
CA TRP A 4 -14.20 37.44 -10.36
C TRP A 4 -14.75 37.81 -8.97
N PHE A 5 -15.75 37.07 -8.51
CA PHE A 5 -16.27 37.23 -7.16
C PHE A 5 -15.43 36.43 -6.16
N PHE A 6 -14.95 37.08 -5.11
CA PHE A 6 -14.15 36.46 -4.05
C PHE A 6 -15.00 36.37 -2.78
N TYR A 7 -14.92 35.20 -2.15
CA TYR A 7 -15.54 34.93 -0.86
C TYR A 7 -14.56 35.12 0.27
N ASP A 8 -15.00 35.68 1.40
CA ASP A 8 -14.25 35.64 2.65
C ASP A 8 -14.22 34.23 3.18
N TYR A 9 -13.03 33.62 3.20
CA TYR A 9 -12.90 32.20 3.53
C TYR A 9 -12.27 31.96 4.91
N SER A 10 -11.31 32.76 5.32
CA SER A 10 -10.68 32.69 6.64
C SER A 10 -10.18 34.04 7.10
N ALA A 11 -10.00 34.17 8.40
CA ALA A 11 -9.31 35.32 8.97
C ALA A 11 -7.82 35.26 8.61
N GLY A 12 -7.30 36.37 8.10
CA GLY A 12 -5.87 36.58 7.94
C GLY A 12 -5.23 37.05 9.24
N VAL A 13 -4.45 38.15 9.18
CA VAL A 13 -3.86 38.76 10.36
C VAL A 13 -4.89 39.60 11.11
N MET A 14 -4.89 39.52 12.44
CA MET A 14 -5.57 40.51 13.27
C MET A 14 -4.70 41.76 13.38
N ASP A 15 -5.22 42.88 12.92
CA ASP A 15 -4.55 44.16 13.02
C ASP A 15 -5.23 45.02 14.09
N GLY A 16 -4.70 44.95 15.30
CA GLY A 16 -5.28 45.54 16.49
C GLY A 16 -6.39 44.69 17.12
N PRO A 17 -7.09 45.20 18.15
CA PRO A 17 -8.08 44.44 18.91
C PRO A 17 -9.41 44.19 18.18
N THR A 18 -9.66 44.86 17.08
CA THR A 18 -11.00 44.85 16.43
C THR A 18 -10.99 44.63 14.92
N LEU A 19 -9.83 44.67 14.26
CA LEU A 19 -9.74 44.54 12.82
C LEU A 19 -9.12 43.20 12.41
N THR A 20 -9.89 42.36 11.75
CA THR A 20 -9.44 41.17 11.08
C THR A 20 -9.46 41.37 9.58
N ILE A 21 -8.28 41.17 8.94
CA ILE A 21 -8.16 41.25 7.48
C ILE A 21 -8.55 39.87 6.91
N PRO A 22 -9.66 39.75 6.14
CA PRO A 22 -10.09 38.47 5.61
C PRO A 22 -9.16 38.01 4.48
N LEU A 23 -8.99 36.69 4.37
CA LEU A 23 -8.40 36.06 3.20
C LEU A 23 -9.53 35.69 2.24
N VAL A 24 -9.40 36.11 1.01
CA VAL A 24 -10.44 35.92 -0.03
C VAL A 24 -10.09 34.72 -0.90
N TYR A 25 -11.15 33.98 -1.30
CA TYR A 25 -11.05 32.80 -2.12
C TYR A 25 -11.94 32.90 -3.36
N ASN A 26 -11.42 32.50 -4.51
CA ASN A 26 -12.18 32.30 -5.72
C ASN A 26 -11.61 31.12 -6.52
N VAL A 27 -12.46 30.16 -6.87
CA VAL A 27 -12.03 28.95 -7.57
C VAL A 27 -11.37 29.23 -8.92
N PHE A 28 -11.85 30.22 -9.68
CA PHE A 28 -11.27 30.58 -10.98
C PHE A 28 -9.91 31.23 -10.82
N ASN A 29 -9.69 32.01 -9.75
CA ASN A 29 -8.40 32.54 -9.38
C ASN A 29 -7.42 31.41 -9.06
N GLU A 30 -7.83 30.45 -8.25
CA GLU A 30 -6.99 29.30 -7.92
C GLU A 30 -6.61 28.48 -9.17
N LEU A 31 -7.58 28.17 -10.03
CA LEU A 31 -7.34 27.45 -11.27
C LEU A 31 -6.42 28.20 -12.25
N HIS A 32 -6.51 29.55 -12.27
CA HIS A 32 -5.68 30.35 -13.17
C HIS A 32 -4.23 30.52 -12.69
N TYR A 33 -4.04 30.63 -11.38
CA TYR A 33 -2.76 30.93 -10.75
C TYR A 33 -2.11 29.74 -10.03
N SER A 34 -2.64 28.56 -10.21
CA SER A 34 -1.98 27.33 -9.80
C SER A 34 -1.99 26.31 -10.91
N GLY A 35 -1.19 25.26 -10.76
CA GLY A 35 -1.18 24.18 -11.72
C GLY A 35 -0.37 23.00 -11.24
N SER A 36 -0.52 21.90 -11.95
CA SER A 36 0.28 20.71 -11.73
C SER A 36 0.71 20.08 -13.05
N LYS A 37 1.89 19.50 -13.04
CA LYS A 37 2.42 18.73 -14.17
C LYS A 37 2.99 17.44 -13.63
N ASN A 38 2.56 16.34 -14.18
CA ASN A 38 3.11 15.03 -13.87
C ASN A 38 3.61 14.37 -15.17
N LYS A 39 4.83 13.84 -15.10
CA LYS A 39 5.46 13.13 -16.23
C LYS A 39 5.93 11.78 -15.72
N ILE A 40 5.38 10.72 -16.30
CA ILE A 40 5.73 9.35 -15.97
C ILE A 40 6.43 8.72 -17.18
N LYS A 41 7.53 8.06 -16.91
CA LYS A 41 8.24 7.20 -17.86
C LYS A 41 8.32 5.81 -17.27
N SER A 42 8.00 4.79 -18.06
CA SER A 42 8.12 3.41 -17.62
C SER A 42 8.66 2.53 -18.74
N ILE A 43 9.47 1.57 -18.35
CA ILE A 43 9.98 0.52 -19.22
C ILE A 43 9.65 -0.80 -18.56
N ASN A 44 8.96 -1.67 -19.31
CA ASN A 44 8.62 -3.01 -18.88
C ASN A 44 9.22 -4.01 -19.88
N THR A 45 10.05 -4.89 -19.37
CA THR A 45 10.67 -5.95 -20.17
C THR A 45 10.37 -7.29 -19.54
N ASN A 46 9.84 -8.22 -20.33
CA ASN A 46 9.54 -9.57 -19.91
C ASN A 46 10.14 -10.55 -20.91
N ILE A 47 10.88 -11.51 -20.40
CA ILE A 47 11.44 -12.64 -21.15
C ILE A 47 10.83 -13.90 -20.57
N ASN A 48 10.13 -14.64 -21.41
CA ASN A 48 9.53 -15.93 -21.05
C ASN A 48 10.23 -17.02 -21.85
N LEU A 49 10.72 -18.02 -21.18
CA LEU A 49 11.37 -19.17 -21.76
C LEU A 49 10.63 -20.43 -21.33
N ASP A 50 10.03 -21.12 -22.27
CA ASP A 50 9.33 -22.38 -22.03
C ASP A 50 10.04 -23.50 -22.76
N TYR A 51 10.32 -24.58 -22.03
CA TYR A 51 10.96 -25.77 -22.57
C TYR A 51 10.19 -27.04 -22.20
N LYS A 52 9.83 -27.82 -23.20
CA LYS A 52 9.17 -29.11 -23.04
C LYS A 52 10.20 -30.22 -23.16
N PHE A 53 10.53 -30.87 -22.05
CA PHE A 53 11.43 -32.00 -22.03
C PHE A 53 10.75 -33.26 -22.61
N THR A 54 9.47 -33.43 -22.25
CA THR A 54 8.62 -34.53 -22.71
C THR A 54 7.20 -34.02 -22.85
N SER A 55 6.27 -34.89 -23.29
CA SER A 55 4.84 -34.55 -23.35
C SER A 55 4.22 -34.26 -21.97
N TRP A 56 4.84 -34.71 -20.90
CA TRP A 56 4.34 -34.60 -19.53
C TRP A 56 5.21 -33.75 -18.59
N LEU A 57 6.43 -33.33 -19.03
CA LEU A 57 7.36 -32.52 -18.24
C LEU A 57 7.78 -31.28 -19.01
N SER A 58 7.55 -30.12 -18.44
CA SER A 58 8.02 -28.83 -18.93
C SER A 58 8.64 -27.98 -17.84
N ALA A 59 9.52 -27.09 -18.23
CA ALA A 59 10.03 -26.01 -17.39
C ALA A 59 9.71 -24.66 -18.01
N SER A 60 9.48 -23.68 -17.18
CA SER A 60 9.36 -22.29 -17.59
C SER A 60 10.24 -21.39 -16.75
N ALA A 61 10.82 -20.39 -17.39
CA ALA A 61 11.55 -19.32 -16.72
C ALA A 61 10.98 -17.97 -17.16
N VAL A 62 10.72 -17.10 -16.21
CA VAL A 62 10.24 -15.73 -16.43
C VAL A 62 11.24 -14.77 -15.81
N LEU A 63 11.75 -13.86 -16.62
CA LEU A 63 12.58 -12.75 -16.17
C LEU A 63 11.84 -11.46 -16.50
N SER A 64 11.55 -10.66 -15.50
CA SER A 64 10.86 -9.38 -15.65
C SER A 64 11.70 -8.26 -15.06
N TYR A 65 11.85 -7.19 -15.79
CA TYR A 65 12.42 -5.95 -15.32
C TYR A 65 11.46 -4.80 -15.60
N ASN A 66 11.07 -4.09 -14.54
CA ASN A 66 10.23 -2.91 -14.64
C ASN A 66 10.98 -1.74 -14.04
N SER A 67 11.08 -0.64 -14.77
CA SER A 67 11.62 0.61 -14.28
C SER A 67 10.63 1.73 -14.54
N SER A 68 10.40 2.57 -13.54
CA SER A 68 9.53 3.72 -13.64
C SER A 68 10.16 4.95 -13.01
N ALA A 69 9.95 6.10 -13.62
CA ALA A 69 10.30 7.39 -13.08
C ALA A 69 9.13 8.36 -13.21
N SER A 70 8.80 9.05 -12.14
CA SER A 70 7.75 10.06 -12.08
C SER A 70 8.34 11.37 -11.63
N GLU A 71 8.17 12.40 -12.44
CA GLU A 71 8.48 13.80 -12.12
C GLU A 71 7.15 14.52 -11.92
N SER A 72 6.95 15.13 -10.75
CA SER A 72 5.73 15.90 -10.44
C SER A 72 6.11 17.29 -9.98
N GLU A 73 5.47 18.26 -10.58
CA GLU A 73 5.53 19.67 -10.20
C GLU A 73 4.12 20.16 -9.88
N MET A 74 3.94 20.81 -8.75
CA MET A 74 2.70 21.50 -8.39
C MET A 74 3.05 22.89 -7.89
N TRP A 75 2.44 23.93 -8.47
CA TRP A 75 2.78 25.29 -8.10
C TRP A 75 1.55 26.10 -7.74
N TYR A 76 1.77 27.06 -6.87
CA TYR A 76 0.83 28.10 -6.44
C TYR A 76 1.52 29.45 -6.57
N ASP A 77 0.99 30.31 -7.43
CA ASP A 77 1.47 31.67 -7.58
C ASP A 77 1.12 32.51 -6.34
N GLU A 78 1.80 33.62 -6.17
CA GLU A 78 1.61 34.55 -5.04
C GLU A 78 0.18 35.13 -4.93
N ARG A 79 -0.65 35.01 -5.97
CA ARG A 79 -2.04 35.45 -6.03
C ARG A 79 -3.04 34.41 -5.50
N THR A 80 -2.60 33.21 -5.20
CA THR A 80 -3.47 32.14 -4.72
C THR A 80 -3.83 32.31 -3.24
N TYR A 81 -5.02 31.80 -2.89
CA TYR A 81 -5.44 31.66 -1.50
C TYR A 81 -4.45 30.81 -0.68
N LYS A 82 -3.94 29.73 -1.28
CA LYS A 82 -2.94 28.86 -0.64
C LYS A 82 -1.73 29.70 -0.15
N VAL A 83 -1.19 30.56 -0.98
CA VAL A 83 -0.08 31.46 -0.59
C VAL A 83 -0.53 32.52 0.40
N ALA A 84 -1.73 33.06 0.25
CA ALA A 84 -2.29 34.01 1.20
C ALA A 84 -2.39 33.44 2.63
N THR A 85 -2.63 32.13 2.80
CA THR A 85 -2.67 31.49 4.13
C THR A 85 -1.32 31.53 4.86
N TYR A 86 -0.20 31.56 4.15
CA TYR A 86 1.14 31.73 4.73
C TYR A 86 1.55 33.20 4.85
N ARG A 87 1.13 34.04 3.90
CA ARG A 87 1.31 35.48 3.96
C ARG A 87 0.46 36.13 5.04
N LYS A 88 -0.69 35.54 5.37
CA LYS A 88 -1.73 36.06 6.27
C LYS A 88 -2.38 37.38 5.78
N LEU A 89 -2.16 37.72 4.53
CA LEU A 89 -2.75 38.87 3.84
C LEU A 89 -3.16 38.48 2.42
N PRO A 90 -4.22 39.07 1.86
CA PRO A 90 -4.58 38.89 0.46
C PRO A 90 -3.50 39.48 -0.46
N TYR A 91 -3.45 39.00 -1.69
CA TYR A 91 -2.55 39.55 -2.70
C TYR A 91 -2.88 41.01 -2.97
N GLY A 92 -1.84 41.83 -3.11
CA GLY A 92 -1.97 43.26 -3.39
C GLY A 92 -2.32 44.15 -2.18
N PHE A 93 -2.47 43.58 -0.98
CA PHE A 93 -2.68 44.36 0.22
C PHE A 93 -1.47 45.26 0.53
N ASP A 94 -1.71 46.56 0.76
CA ASP A 94 -0.65 47.50 1.13
C ASP A 94 -0.26 47.31 2.60
N ARG A 95 0.85 46.67 2.84
CA ARG A 95 1.39 46.37 4.18
C ARG A 95 1.65 47.62 5.05
N LYS A 96 1.77 48.81 4.44
CA LYS A 96 1.94 50.06 5.18
C LYS A 96 0.67 50.45 5.96
N GLN A 97 -0.47 49.85 5.64
CA GLN A 97 -1.74 50.06 6.35
C GLN A 97 -1.80 49.28 7.66
N LEU A 98 -0.87 48.35 7.91
CA LEU A 98 -0.83 47.60 9.16
C LEU A 98 -0.41 48.47 10.32
N THR A 99 -1.15 48.43 11.45
CA THR A 99 -0.80 49.16 12.67
C THR A 99 0.47 48.64 13.33
N ASN A 100 0.80 47.37 13.16
CA ASN A 100 2.01 46.76 13.70
C ASN A 100 2.76 45.93 12.65
N LEU A 101 3.36 46.63 11.70
CA LEU A 101 4.14 46.02 10.63
C LEU A 101 5.31 45.20 11.17
N SER A 102 5.99 45.65 12.24
CA SER A 102 7.11 44.92 12.84
C SER A 102 6.72 43.56 13.38
N ASN A 103 5.59 43.47 14.10
CA ASN A 103 5.08 42.18 14.57
C ASN A 103 4.69 41.27 13.40
N TYR A 104 4.08 41.82 12.36
CA TYR A 104 3.71 41.05 11.18
C TYR A 104 4.93 40.42 10.50
N MET A 105 6.02 41.20 10.31
CA MET A 105 7.26 40.72 9.68
C MET A 105 8.00 39.69 10.54
N ASN A 106 8.03 39.91 11.86
CA ASN A 106 8.83 39.09 12.77
C ASN A 106 8.14 37.79 13.20
N ASN A 107 6.80 37.79 13.30
CA ASN A 107 6.07 36.69 13.97
C ASN A 107 4.93 36.07 13.16
N VAL A 108 4.38 36.78 12.16
CA VAL A 108 3.12 36.37 11.51
C VAL A 108 3.35 35.87 10.10
N CYS A 109 4.01 36.68 9.26
CA CYS A 109 4.20 36.36 7.84
C CYS A 109 5.25 35.29 7.64
N GLU A 110 4.88 34.17 7.05
CA GLU A 110 5.77 33.07 6.73
C GLU A 110 6.26 33.13 5.26
N LEU A 111 5.48 33.68 4.33
CA LEU A 111 5.81 33.77 2.92
C LEU A 111 5.51 35.17 2.38
N PRO A 112 6.43 36.14 2.50
CA PRO A 112 6.20 37.53 2.11
C PRO A 112 6.19 37.79 0.61
N PHE A 113 6.92 36.99 -0.18
CA PHE A 113 7.10 37.18 -1.61
C PHE A 113 7.08 35.85 -2.37
N GLY A 114 6.57 35.91 -3.59
CA GLY A 114 6.46 34.75 -4.48
C GLY A 114 5.44 33.70 -4.01
N GLY A 115 5.39 32.63 -4.73
CA GLY A 115 4.51 31.49 -4.52
C GLY A 115 5.24 30.27 -3.95
N ILE A 116 4.62 29.10 -4.17
CA ILE A 116 5.10 27.80 -3.70
C ILE A 116 5.29 26.88 -4.89
N LEU A 117 6.39 26.18 -4.95
CA LEU A 117 6.62 25.05 -5.85
C LEU A 117 6.82 23.77 -5.04
N ASN A 118 5.95 22.79 -5.23
CA ASN A 118 6.17 21.43 -4.77
C ASN A 118 6.77 20.64 -5.93
N SER A 119 7.95 20.10 -5.74
CA SER A 119 8.68 19.29 -6.71
C SER A 119 8.94 17.92 -6.13
N SER A 120 8.68 16.88 -6.91
CA SER A 120 9.04 15.53 -6.52
C SER A 120 9.54 14.72 -7.70
N PHE A 121 10.53 13.91 -7.42
CA PHE A 121 11.02 12.86 -8.30
C PHE A 121 10.91 11.53 -7.55
N ASN A 122 10.25 10.55 -8.17
CA ASN A 122 10.15 9.20 -7.63
C ASN A 122 10.56 8.21 -8.71
N GLY A 123 11.49 7.34 -8.38
CA GLY A 123 11.96 6.24 -9.22
C GLY A 123 11.69 4.90 -8.57
N GLY A 124 11.40 3.91 -9.39
CA GLY A 124 11.21 2.54 -8.93
C GLY A 124 11.74 1.54 -9.94
N ASP A 125 12.57 0.62 -9.47
CA ASP A 125 13.08 -0.51 -10.23
C ASP A 125 12.59 -1.81 -9.60
N SER A 126 12.05 -2.71 -10.40
CA SER A 126 11.62 -4.03 -9.95
C SER A 126 12.18 -5.09 -10.88
N PHE A 127 12.82 -6.07 -10.29
CA PHE A 127 13.31 -7.26 -10.96
C PHE A 127 12.62 -8.49 -10.39
N THR A 128 12.13 -9.36 -11.26
CA THR A 128 11.55 -10.65 -10.88
C THR A 128 12.16 -11.75 -11.72
N ALA A 129 12.62 -12.81 -11.07
CA ALA A 129 13.03 -14.05 -11.71
C ALA A 129 12.22 -15.20 -11.13
N ARG A 130 11.54 -15.95 -12.00
CA ARG A 130 10.76 -17.13 -11.64
C ARG A 130 11.25 -18.31 -12.47
N VAL A 131 11.45 -19.44 -11.82
CA VAL A 131 11.68 -20.72 -12.48
C VAL A 131 10.68 -21.72 -11.95
N SER A 132 10.00 -22.43 -12.84
CA SER A 132 9.02 -23.45 -12.46
C SER A 132 9.13 -24.69 -13.33
N PHE A 133 8.80 -25.82 -12.73
CA PHE A 133 8.68 -27.12 -13.38
C PHE A 133 7.24 -27.59 -13.27
N ASN A 134 6.72 -28.09 -14.36
CA ASN A 134 5.35 -28.57 -14.45
C ASN A 134 5.35 -30.02 -14.97
N ILE A 135 4.72 -30.89 -14.22
CA ILE A 135 4.50 -32.30 -14.54
C ILE A 135 2.99 -32.52 -14.67
N ASN A 136 2.54 -32.93 -15.86
CA ASN A 136 1.15 -33.33 -16.08
C ASN A 136 1.16 -34.70 -16.76
N LYS A 137 0.70 -35.71 -16.07
CA LYS A 137 0.71 -37.08 -16.58
C LYS A 137 -0.54 -37.83 -16.22
N SER A 138 -1.14 -38.46 -17.24
CA SER A 138 -2.24 -39.40 -17.05
C SER A 138 -1.72 -40.82 -17.26
N PHE A 139 -2.17 -41.76 -16.43
CA PHE A 139 -1.84 -43.17 -16.47
C PHE A 139 -3.11 -43.98 -16.64
N ASN A 140 -3.10 -44.88 -17.61
CA ASN A 140 -4.20 -45.82 -17.84
C ASN A 140 -5.60 -45.17 -17.94
N GLU A 141 -5.66 -43.89 -18.38
CA GLU A 141 -6.91 -43.08 -18.46
C GLU A 141 -7.70 -42.96 -17.14
N VAL A 142 -7.12 -43.44 -16.04
CA VAL A 142 -7.76 -43.54 -14.73
C VAL A 142 -7.11 -42.57 -13.72
N HIS A 143 -5.80 -42.39 -13.80
CA HIS A 143 -5.02 -41.60 -12.89
C HIS A 143 -4.53 -40.33 -13.59
N SER A 144 -4.83 -39.18 -13.06
CA SER A 144 -4.29 -37.89 -13.51
C SER A 144 -3.48 -37.25 -12.41
N LEU A 145 -2.22 -36.93 -12.73
CA LEU A 145 -1.27 -36.29 -11.83
C LEU A 145 -0.86 -34.95 -12.40
N SER A 146 -0.94 -33.91 -11.59
CA SER A 146 -0.36 -32.60 -11.86
C SER A 146 0.53 -32.17 -10.68
N LEU A 147 1.77 -31.79 -10.99
CA LEU A 147 2.71 -31.24 -10.04
C LEU A 147 3.35 -30.00 -10.64
N LEU A 148 3.24 -28.89 -9.93
CA LEU A 148 3.93 -27.65 -10.23
C LEU A 148 4.85 -27.31 -9.06
N GLY A 149 6.11 -26.99 -9.33
CA GLY A 149 7.05 -26.52 -8.31
C GLY A 149 7.95 -25.43 -8.86
N GLY A 150 8.34 -24.46 -8.02
CA GLY A 150 9.14 -23.37 -8.49
C GLY A 150 9.74 -22.49 -7.41
N LEU A 151 10.56 -21.55 -7.89
CA LEU A 151 11.23 -20.52 -7.10
C LEU A 151 10.93 -19.15 -7.72
N ASP A 152 10.63 -18.16 -6.85
CA ASP A 152 10.47 -16.76 -7.19
C ASP A 152 11.55 -15.94 -6.46
N LEU A 153 12.23 -15.08 -7.19
CA LEU A 153 13.11 -14.05 -6.65
C LEU A 153 12.55 -12.69 -7.07
N GLN A 154 12.39 -11.79 -6.13
CA GLN A 154 11.94 -10.44 -6.41
C GLN A 154 12.83 -9.43 -5.67
N SER A 155 13.22 -8.39 -6.38
CA SER A 155 13.91 -7.23 -5.84
C SER A 155 13.20 -5.97 -6.31
N GLN A 156 12.85 -5.10 -5.38
CA GLN A 156 12.20 -3.82 -5.65
C GLN A 156 12.98 -2.73 -4.95
N LYS A 157 13.42 -1.74 -5.71
CA LYS A 157 14.07 -0.53 -5.20
C LYS A 157 13.17 0.66 -5.47
N SER A 158 12.96 1.50 -4.46
CA SER A 158 12.23 2.76 -4.57
C SER A 158 13.12 3.88 -4.11
N THR A 159 13.29 4.89 -4.96
CA THR A 159 14.07 6.09 -4.65
C THR A 159 13.22 7.31 -4.92
N GLY A 160 13.39 8.35 -4.12
CA GLY A 160 12.64 9.57 -4.34
C GLY A 160 13.19 10.74 -3.55
N ILE A 161 12.89 11.90 -4.06
CA ILE A 161 13.10 13.17 -3.36
C ILE A 161 11.85 14.03 -3.59
N SER A 162 11.38 14.65 -2.54
CA SER A 162 10.28 15.61 -2.62
C SER A 162 10.59 16.82 -1.76
N GLU A 163 10.33 17.99 -2.30
CA GLU A 163 10.61 19.26 -1.66
C GLU A 163 9.50 20.28 -1.92
N GLU A 164 9.28 21.14 -0.95
CA GLU A 164 8.48 22.36 -1.10
C GLU A 164 9.41 23.55 -1.07
N ILE A 165 9.40 24.34 -2.15
CA ILE A 165 10.28 25.50 -2.33
C ILE A 165 9.41 26.75 -2.37
N TRP A 166 9.73 27.71 -1.53
CA TRP A 166 9.02 28.97 -1.42
C TRP A 166 9.70 30.10 -2.19
N GLY A 167 8.92 31.13 -2.50
CA GLY A 167 9.40 32.26 -3.27
C GLY A 167 9.36 32.07 -4.78
N TYR A 168 8.59 31.08 -5.26
CA TYR A 168 8.49 30.73 -6.67
C TYR A 168 7.74 31.77 -7.48
N LEU A 169 8.27 32.13 -8.65
CA LEU A 169 7.76 33.14 -9.56
C LEU A 169 7.51 32.51 -10.95
N PRO A 170 6.38 31.81 -11.15
CA PRO A 170 6.09 31.07 -12.39
C PRO A 170 6.08 31.95 -13.62
N GLU A 171 5.52 33.17 -13.54
CA GLU A 171 5.41 34.10 -14.65
C GLU A 171 6.69 34.87 -14.94
N ARG A 172 7.68 34.80 -14.05
CA ARG A 172 8.98 35.48 -14.22
C ARG A 172 10.10 34.49 -14.61
N GLY A 173 9.80 33.65 -15.62
CA GLY A 173 10.76 32.66 -16.13
C GLY A 173 11.00 31.49 -15.17
N LYS A 174 10.02 31.15 -14.32
CA LYS A 174 10.14 30.09 -13.30
C LYS A 174 11.30 30.29 -12.35
N ASN A 175 11.55 31.53 -11.96
CA ASN A 175 12.62 31.93 -11.06
C ASN A 175 12.15 31.96 -9.59
N PHE A 176 13.02 32.27 -8.69
CA PHE A 176 12.74 32.41 -7.26
C PHE A 176 13.11 33.81 -6.76
N VAL A 177 12.45 34.21 -5.69
CA VAL A 177 12.79 35.47 -5.00
C VAL A 177 14.19 35.37 -4.41
N SER A 178 14.98 36.44 -4.56
CA SER A 178 16.31 36.51 -3.98
C SER A 178 16.28 36.51 -2.45
N LEU A 179 17.16 35.74 -1.82
CA LEU A 179 17.20 35.55 -0.37
C LEU A 179 17.55 36.81 0.42
N ASP A 180 18.28 37.77 -0.17
CA ASP A 180 18.55 39.09 0.42
C ASP A 180 17.29 39.86 0.77
N LYS A 181 16.19 39.58 0.08
CA LYS A 181 14.85 40.12 0.39
C LYS A 181 14.28 39.65 1.71
N LEU A 182 14.84 38.60 2.30
CA LEU A 182 14.34 37.98 3.54
C LEU A 182 15.00 38.54 4.80
N ASP A 183 16.03 39.36 4.67
CA ASP A 183 16.75 39.96 5.82
C ASP A 183 15.82 40.75 6.75
N GLU A 184 14.80 41.39 6.17
CA GLU A 184 13.78 42.13 6.92
C GLU A 184 12.61 41.21 7.40
N TRP A 185 12.65 39.89 7.12
CA TRP A 185 11.56 38.97 7.37
C TRP A 185 12.02 37.75 8.20
N PRO A 186 12.36 37.92 9.48
CA PRO A 186 12.96 36.86 10.29
C PRO A 186 12.10 35.61 10.41
N ASN A 187 10.77 35.76 10.45
CA ASN A 187 9.85 34.60 10.52
C ASN A 187 9.88 33.77 9.23
N ALA A 188 9.86 34.44 8.09
CA ALA A 188 9.94 33.78 6.79
C ALA A 188 11.30 33.09 6.59
N ALA A 189 12.40 33.77 6.93
CA ALA A 189 13.75 33.21 6.87
C ALA A 189 13.87 31.96 7.74
N ARG A 190 13.39 32.01 8.98
CA ARG A 190 13.36 30.84 9.88
C ARG A 190 12.56 29.70 9.30
N ARG A 191 11.40 29.97 8.73
CA ARG A 191 10.55 28.95 8.13
C ARG A 191 11.22 28.27 6.94
N MET A 192 11.81 29.03 6.03
CA MET A 192 12.53 28.49 4.88
C MET A 192 13.75 27.66 5.26
N LEU A 193 14.50 28.07 6.29
CA LEU A 193 15.64 27.28 6.80
C LEU A 193 15.23 25.93 7.42
N GLN A 194 13.99 25.82 7.88
CA GLN A 194 13.45 24.59 8.45
C GLN A 194 12.93 23.61 7.38
N MET A 195 12.72 24.07 6.15
CA MET A 195 12.28 23.23 5.06
C MET A 195 13.39 22.28 4.65
N LYS A 196 13.09 20.99 4.68
CA LYS A 196 14.02 19.96 4.27
C LYS A 196 13.33 19.05 3.26
N PRO A 197 14.05 18.60 2.23
CA PRO A 197 13.50 17.60 1.33
C PRO A 197 13.24 16.27 2.06
N THR A 198 12.21 15.58 1.64
CA THR A 198 11.97 14.21 2.05
C THR A 198 12.66 13.28 1.07
N ILE A 199 13.47 12.37 1.56
CA ILE A 199 14.22 11.40 0.77
C ILE A 199 13.64 10.02 1.01
N ILE A 200 13.39 9.29 -0.06
CA ILE A 200 12.98 7.89 -0.05
C ILE A 200 14.11 7.07 -0.67
N ASP A 201 14.61 6.10 0.06
CA ASP A 201 15.54 5.08 -0.43
C ASP A 201 15.21 3.77 0.27
N ALA A 202 14.47 2.91 -0.43
CA ALA A 202 13.96 1.67 0.14
C ALA A 202 14.24 0.52 -0.82
N THR A 203 14.72 -0.58 -0.28
CA THR A 203 14.94 -1.82 -1.03
C THR A 203 14.20 -2.96 -0.35
N ASN A 204 13.36 -3.63 -1.13
CA ASN A 204 12.62 -4.81 -0.71
C ASN A 204 13.03 -6.01 -1.56
N ASN A 205 13.56 -7.02 -0.90
CA ASN A 205 13.94 -8.27 -1.54
C ASN A 205 13.12 -9.40 -0.96
N SER A 206 12.62 -10.27 -1.81
CA SER A 206 11.92 -11.48 -1.38
C SER A 206 12.35 -12.69 -2.20
N ILE A 207 12.28 -13.82 -1.56
CA ILE A 207 12.46 -15.15 -2.16
C ILE A 207 11.29 -16.02 -1.72
N ALA A 208 10.71 -16.75 -2.67
CA ALA A 208 9.67 -17.72 -2.36
C ALA A 208 9.93 -19.02 -3.09
N TYR A 209 9.61 -20.13 -2.43
CA TYR A 209 9.49 -21.45 -3.03
C TYR A 209 8.04 -21.92 -2.91
N TYR A 210 7.58 -22.65 -3.91
CA TYR A 210 6.22 -23.17 -3.91
C TYR A 210 6.14 -24.52 -4.60
N ALA A 211 5.18 -25.31 -4.16
CA ALA A 211 4.78 -26.54 -4.85
C ALA A 211 3.27 -26.72 -4.74
N SER A 212 2.67 -27.17 -5.83
CA SER A 212 1.26 -27.53 -5.94
C SER A 212 1.15 -28.93 -6.53
N PHE A 213 0.43 -29.77 -5.85
CA PHE A 213 0.18 -31.15 -6.23
C PHE A 213 -1.32 -31.37 -6.39
N SER A 214 -1.74 -32.02 -7.46
CA SER A 214 -3.11 -32.45 -7.66
C SER A 214 -3.11 -33.87 -8.25
N TYR A 215 -3.98 -34.71 -7.72
CA TYR A 215 -4.18 -36.07 -8.17
C TYR A 215 -5.67 -36.37 -8.28
N ALA A 216 -6.06 -36.94 -9.40
CA ALA A 216 -7.43 -37.40 -9.62
C ALA A 216 -7.45 -38.88 -10.00
N TYR A 217 -8.32 -39.62 -9.34
CA TYR A 217 -8.61 -41.03 -9.63
C TYR A 217 -10.00 -41.16 -10.29
N LYS A 218 -10.00 -41.61 -11.53
CA LYS A 218 -11.21 -41.74 -12.37
C LYS A 218 -12.06 -40.46 -12.45
N GLY A 219 -11.51 -39.30 -12.17
CA GLY A 219 -12.29 -38.09 -12.00
C GLY A 219 -13.17 -38.04 -10.74
N LYS A 220 -13.40 -39.16 -10.08
CA LYS A 220 -14.27 -39.29 -8.92
C LYS A 220 -13.70 -38.70 -7.65
N TYR A 221 -12.41 -38.98 -7.38
CA TYR A 221 -11.71 -38.54 -6.20
C TYR A 221 -10.59 -37.61 -6.62
N VAL A 222 -10.63 -36.38 -6.16
CA VAL A 222 -9.60 -35.37 -6.45
C VAL A 222 -8.98 -34.92 -5.13
N MET A 223 -7.66 -34.95 -5.04
CA MET A 223 -6.89 -34.49 -3.89
C MET A 223 -5.92 -33.42 -4.37
N SER A 224 -5.77 -32.34 -3.61
CA SER A 224 -4.80 -31.30 -3.89
C SER A 224 -4.07 -30.87 -2.63
N ALA A 225 -2.76 -30.63 -2.77
CA ALA A 225 -1.91 -30.11 -1.71
C ALA A 225 -1.05 -28.99 -2.25
N ASN A 226 -0.96 -27.90 -1.49
CA ASN A 226 -0.16 -26.74 -1.84
C ASN A 226 0.75 -26.36 -0.68
N ILE A 227 1.98 -25.95 -0.98
CA ILE A 227 2.90 -25.38 -0.03
C ILE A 227 3.59 -24.17 -0.65
N ARG A 228 3.78 -23.10 0.14
CA ARG A 228 4.56 -21.92 -0.23
C ARG A 228 5.34 -21.44 1.00
N GLY A 229 6.62 -21.25 0.85
CA GLY A 229 7.46 -20.54 1.81
C GLY A 229 7.95 -19.25 1.19
N GLU A 230 7.81 -18.14 1.90
CA GLU A 230 8.28 -16.83 1.46
C GLU A 230 9.13 -16.20 2.54
N GLY A 231 10.23 -15.57 2.13
CA GLY A 231 11.11 -14.78 2.97
C GLY A 231 11.34 -13.39 2.39
N SER A 232 11.39 -12.39 3.28
CA SER A 232 11.62 -11.01 2.90
C SER A 232 12.60 -10.33 3.87
N ASN A 233 13.38 -9.38 3.35
CA ASN A 233 14.27 -8.55 4.18
C ASN A 233 13.51 -7.56 5.08
N LYS A 234 12.19 -7.41 4.90
CA LYS A 234 11.32 -6.60 5.77
C LYS A 234 11.05 -7.25 7.12
N LEU A 235 11.34 -8.54 7.26
CA LEU A 235 11.04 -9.31 8.46
C LEU A 235 12.30 -9.58 9.28
N GLY A 236 12.14 -9.64 10.59
CA GLY A 236 13.19 -10.05 11.51
C GLY A 236 13.72 -11.47 11.20
N GLU A 237 14.96 -11.76 11.56
CA GLU A 237 15.63 -13.02 11.22
C GLU A 237 14.85 -14.26 11.64
N GLN A 238 14.27 -14.24 12.84
CA GLN A 238 13.53 -15.38 13.41
C GLN A 238 12.18 -15.65 12.72
N ALA A 239 11.58 -14.63 12.10
CA ALA A 239 10.28 -14.72 11.45
C ALA A 239 10.35 -14.61 9.92
N ARG A 240 11.57 -14.63 9.35
CA ARG A 240 11.81 -14.35 7.93
C ARG A 240 11.09 -15.31 7.00
N PHE A 241 11.04 -16.60 7.36
CA PHE A 241 10.40 -17.62 6.54
C PHE A 241 9.26 -18.28 7.31
N LEU A 242 8.08 -18.28 6.72
CA LEU A 242 6.95 -19.06 7.20
C LEU A 242 6.35 -19.87 6.06
N PRO A 243 6.42 -21.22 6.12
CA PRO A 243 5.71 -22.04 5.16
C PRO A 243 4.20 -22.01 5.46
N ILE A 244 3.43 -21.66 4.44
CA ILE A 244 1.97 -21.82 4.41
C ILE A 244 1.64 -23.04 3.57
N TRP A 245 0.56 -23.74 3.91
CA TRP A 245 0.15 -24.92 3.19
C TRP A 245 -1.34 -25.15 3.26
N SER A 246 -1.85 -25.87 2.28
CA SER A 246 -3.25 -26.30 2.25
C SER A 246 -3.36 -27.69 1.65
N PHE A 247 -4.37 -28.41 2.13
CA PHE A 247 -4.79 -29.68 1.59
C PHE A 247 -6.29 -29.62 1.32
N SER A 248 -6.72 -30.21 0.18
CA SER A 248 -8.14 -30.28 -0.15
C SER A 248 -8.47 -31.61 -0.82
N GLY A 249 -9.70 -32.05 -0.65
CA GLY A 249 -10.26 -33.21 -1.29
C GLY A 249 -11.65 -32.90 -1.84
N ARG A 250 -11.98 -33.53 -2.96
CA ARG A 250 -13.30 -33.52 -3.60
C ARG A 250 -13.67 -34.93 -3.97
N TRP A 251 -14.86 -35.30 -3.63
CA TRP A 251 -15.50 -36.55 -4.05
C TRP A 251 -16.71 -36.24 -4.90
N ASN A 252 -16.67 -36.61 -6.16
CA ASN A 252 -17.81 -36.55 -7.08
C ASN A 252 -18.67 -37.76 -6.85
N VAL A 253 -19.71 -37.64 -6.03
CA VAL A 253 -20.53 -38.73 -5.56
C VAL A 253 -21.38 -39.28 -6.70
N THR A 254 -21.88 -38.44 -7.58
CA THR A 254 -22.65 -38.81 -8.77
C THR A 254 -21.94 -39.74 -9.74
N ASP A 255 -20.59 -39.73 -9.72
CA ASP A 255 -19.81 -40.64 -10.57
C ASP A 255 -19.76 -42.08 -10.02
N GLU A 256 -20.36 -42.34 -8.85
CA GLU A 256 -20.42 -43.68 -8.25
C GLU A 256 -21.59 -44.50 -8.79
N ASN A 257 -21.36 -45.80 -9.02
CA ASN A 257 -22.35 -46.69 -9.59
C ASN A 257 -23.65 -46.80 -8.77
N PHE A 258 -23.60 -46.57 -7.45
CA PHE A 258 -24.77 -46.58 -6.59
C PHE A 258 -25.68 -45.37 -6.80
N MET A 259 -25.19 -44.31 -7.48
CA MET A 259 -25.96 -43.10 -7.78
C MET A 259 -26.76 -43.22 -9.09
N ASP A 260 -26.49 -44.20 -9.94
CA ASP A 260 -27.19 -44.39 -11.24
C ASP A 260 -28.70 -44.24 -11.17
N PRO A 261 -29.42 -44.82 -10.18
CA PRO A 261 -30.87 -44.69 -10.09
C PRO A 261 -31.36 -43.27 -9.79
N LEU A 262 -30.48 -42.43 -9.19
CA LEU A 262 -30.81 -41.08 -8.73
C LEU A 262 -30.44 -40.00 -9.73
N LEU A 263 -29.67 -40.29 -10.78
CA LEU A 263 -29.15 -39.31 -11.75
C LEU A 263 -30.24 -38.50 -12.48
N ASN A 264 -31.49 -39.04 -12.56
CA ASN A 264 -32.61 -38.31 -13.14
C ASN A 264 -33.06 -37.11 -12.29
N VAL A 265 -32.83 -37.18 -10.98
CA VAL A 265 -33.21 -36.14 -10.00
C VAL A 265 -31.97 -35.34 -9.56
N LEU A 266 -30.92 -36.04 -9.15
CA LEU A 266 -29.69 -35.51 -8.65
C LEU A 266 -28.60 -35.61 -9.76
N SER A 267 -28.50 -34.58 -10.57
CA SER A 267 -27.67 -34.58 -11.77
C SER A 267 -26.17 -34.41 -11.46
N ASP A 268 -25.83 -33.71 -10.37
CA ASP A 268 -24.49 -33.62 -9.82
C ASP A 268 -24.55 -33.55 -8.30
N LEU A 269 -23.62 -34.23 -7.66
CA LEU A 269 -23.40 -34.16 -6.22
C LEU A 269 -21.90 -34.34 -5.96
N ALA A 270 -21.29 -33.33 -5.33
CA ALA A 270 -19.93 -33.43 -4.91
C ALA A 270 -19.77 -32.96 -3.46
N ILE A 271 -18.92 -33.65 -2.73
CA ILE A 271 -18.50 -33.28 -1.37
C ILE A 271 -17.05 -32.77 -1.45
N ARG A 272 -16.81 -31.63 -0.88
CA ARG A 272 -15.45 -31.01 -0.82
C ARG A 272 -15.08 -30.66 0.61
N ALA A 273 -13.83 -30.86 0.94
CA ALA A 273 -13.27 -30.43 2.20
C ALA A 273 -11.89 -29.84 1.99
N SER A 274 -11.54 -28.83 2.76
CA SER A 274 -10.19 -28.25 2.74
C SER A 274 -9.74 -27.82 4.12
N TYR A 275 -8.45 -27.93 4.34
CA TYR A 275 -7.80 -27.41 5.53
C TYR A 275 -6.47 -26.79 5.15
N GLY A 276 -6.13 -25.63 5.73
CA GLY A 276 -4.86 -24.97 5.45
C GLY A 276 -4.53 -23.86 6.43
N ILE A 277 -3.29 -23.40 6.33
CA ILE A 277 -2.75 -22.28 7.09
C ILE A 277 -2.43 -21.15 6.12
N GLN A 278 -2.97 -19.98 6.39
CA GLN A 278 -2.63 -18.71 5.76
C GLN A 278 -1.83 -17.88 6.75
N ALA A 279 -0.91 -17.09 6.24
CA ALA A 279 -0.14 -16.14 7.04
C ALA A 279 -0.27 -14.75 6.45
N ASN A 280 -0.26 -13.75 7.34
CA ASN A 280 -0.25 -12.36 6.98
C ASN A 280 0.79 -11.61 7.81
N VAL A 281 1.46 -10.64 7.18
CA VAL A 281 2.31 -9.67 7.85
C VAL A 281 1.99 -8.30 7.31
N THR A 282 1.78 -7.37 8.21
CA THR A 282 1.52 -5.98 7.81
C THR A 282 2.85 -5.27 7.63
N GLU A 283 3.05 -4.63 6.49
CA GLU A 283 4.29 -3.89 6.16
C GLU A 283 4.64 -2.75 7.15
N ALA A 284 3.66 -2.33 7.94
CA ALA A 284 3.82 -1.27 8.93
C ALA A 284 4.65 -1.66 10.17
N HIS A 285 5.02 -2.94 10.33
CA HIS A 285 5.66 -3.43 11.53
C HIS A 285 7.11 -3.80 11.26
N ASN A 286 8.02 -2.91 11.70
CA ASN A 286 9.45 -3.18 11.67
C ASN A 286 9.89 -3.78 13.02
N PRO A 287 10.57 -4.94 13.03
CA PRO A 287 11.07 -5.53 14.27
C PRO A 287 12.22 -4.73 14.90
N ASN A 288 12.84 -3.83 14.13
CA ASN A 288 13.98 -3.03 14.57
C ASN A 288 13.53 -1.77 15.31
N MET A 289 14.42 -1.26 16.15
CA MET A 289 14.26 0.07 16.75
C MET A 289 14.29 1.14 15.66
N ILE A 290 13.32 2.05 15.68
CA ILE A 290 13.28 3.20 14.80
C ILE A 290 13.46 4.46 15.62
N ILE A 291 14.46 5.27 15.24
CA ILE A 291 14.71 6.57 15.82
C ILE A 291 14.56 7.66 14.75
N SER A 292 14.04 8.80 15.14
CA SER A 292 14.05 10.02 14.32
C SER A 292 15.02 11.03 14.92
N VAL A 293 15.90 11.56 14.08
CA VAL A 293 16.77 12.68 14.48
C VAL A 293 15.94 13.94 14.40
N GLY A 294 15.76 14.59 15.53
CA GLY A 294 15.04 15.85 15.67
C GLY A 294 15.85 17.06 15.18
N SER A 295 15.28 18.24 15.35
CA SER A 295 15.98 19.50 15.14
C SER A 295 16.95 19.79 16.29
N LEU A 296 17.76 20.79 16.11
CA LEU A 296 18.64 21.32 17.15
C LEU A 296 17.79 21.77 18.36
N ASP A 297 18.09 21.27 19.53
CA ASP A 297 17.47 21.76 20.78
C ASP A 297 17.98 23.18 21.07
N SER A 298 17.08 24.13 21.33
CA SER A 298 17.42 25.53 21.48
C SER A 298 18.16 25.85 22.78
N LYS A 299 18.23 24.91 23.74
CA LYS A 299 18.90 25.11 25.02
C LYS A 299 20.26 24.44 25.07
N SER A 300 20.35 23.22 24.53
CA SER A 300 21.61 22.45 24.52
C SER A 300 22.46 22.71 23.30
N GLU A 301 21.89 23.28 22.22
CA GLU A 301 22.52 23.43 20.90
C GLU A 301 22.98 22.11 20.29
N GLU A 302 22.34 20.99 20.68
CA GLU A 302 22.63 19.65 20.19
C GLU A 302 21.43 19.06 19.45
N TYR A 303 21.70 18.18 18.50
CA TYR A 303 20.65 17.38 17.87
C TYR A 303 20.19 16.28 18.82
N TYR A 304 18.89 16.17 19.01
CA TYR A 304 18.32 15.07 19.78
C TYR A 304 17.70 14.01 18.87
N ALA A 305 17.63 12.79 19.35
CA ALA A 305 16.92 11.71 18.70
C ALA A 305 15.70 11.30 19.55
N THR A 306 14.60 11.09 18.87
CA THR A 306 13.39 10.53 19.49
C THR A 306 13.22 9.08 19.05
N LEU A 307 12.83 8.24 20.00
CA LEU A 307 12.45 6.86 19.74
C LEU A 307 11.05 6.84 19.15
N ASN A 308 10.90 6.29 17.93
CA ASN A 308 9.61 6.18 17.25
C ASN A 308 9.02 4.77 17.38
N SER A 309 9.87 3.76 17.58
CA SER A 309 9.43 2.38 17.77
C SER A 309 10.44 1.61 18.61
N LEU A 310 9.95 0.93 19.62
CA LEU A 310 10.73 -0.05 20.38
C LEU A 310 11.00 -1.28 19.51
N PRO A 311 12.19 -1.92 19.65
CA PRO A 311 12.47 -3.16 18.95
C PRO A 311 11.56 -4.28 19.45
N ASN A 312 11.07 -5.11 18.55
CA ASN A 312 10.36 -6.33 18.88
C ASN A 312 10.82 -7.46 17.96
N GLU A 313 11.95 -8.05 18.29
CA GLU A 313 12.55 -9.18 17.57
C GLU A 313 11.68 -10.44 17.61
N GLY A 314 10.80 -10.54 18.61
CA GLY A 314 9.86 -11.63 18.78
C GLY A 314 8.61 -11.55 17.89
N LEU A 315 8.50 -10.51 17.05
CA LEU A 315 7.34 -10.32 16.19
C LEU A 315 7.23 -11.45 15.17
N LYS A 316 6.06 -12.08 15.12
CA LYS A 316 5.75 -13.24 14.27
C LYS A 316 4.65 -12.87 13.26
N TRP A 317 4.50 -13.73 12.26
CA TRP A 317 3.39 -13.67 11.34
C TRP A 317 2.06 -13.99 12.04
N GLU A 318 1.04 -13.25 11.67
CA GLU A 318 -0.34 -13.67 11.96
C GLU A 318 -0.66 -14.94 11.19
N LYS A 319 -1.25 -15.94 11.86
CA LYS A 319 -1.59 -17.24 11.28
C LYS A 319 -3.09 -17.47 11.35
N THR A 320 -3.69 -17.80 10.21
CA THR A 320 -5.10 -18.19 10.14
C THR A 320 -5.22 -19.64 9.68
N ASN A 321 -5.69 -20.50 10.58
CA ASN A 321 -6.09 -21.86 10.25
C ASN A 321 -7.52 -21.80 9.69
N SER A 322 -7.70 -22.34 8.50
CA SER A 322 -9.00 -22.37 7.81
C SER A 322 -9.42 -23.82 7.54
N PHE A 323 -10.58 -24.19 8.00
CA PHE A 323 -11.26 -25.44 7.67
C PHE A 323 -12.54 -25.11 6.93
N ASN A 324 -12.78 -25.75 5.78
CA ASN A 324 -14.02 -25.65 5.03
C ASN A 324 -14.50 -27.04 4.65
N ILE A 325 -15.80 -27.26 4.71
CA ILE A 325 -16.47 -28.42 4.17
C ILE A 325 -17.74 -27.99 3.45
N GLY A 326 -17.96 -28.50 2.26
CA GLY A 326 -19.09 -28.10 1.43
C GLY A 326 -19.65 -29.24 0.60
N VAL A 327 -20.88 -29.05 0.17
CA VAL A 327 -21.62 -29.92 -0.74
C VAL A 327 -22.09 -29.07 -1.92
N ASP A 328 -21.73 -29.48 -3.12
CA ASP A 328 -22.24 -28.89 -4.36
C ASP A 328 -23.27 -29.85 -4.94
N PHE A 329 -24.38 -29.33 -5.43
CA PHE A 329 -25.46 -30.17 -5.99
C PHE A 329 -26.11 -29.52 -7.21
N ASP A 330 -26.57 -30.36 -8.10
CA ASP A 330 -27.39 -30.00 -9.25
C ASP A 330 -28.59 -30.96 -9.32
N LEU A 331 -29.81 -30.41 -9.40
CA LEU A 331 -31.04 -31.13 -9.43
C LEU A 331 -31.78 -30.88 -10.75
N PHE A 332 -32.49 -31.93 -11.21
CA PHE A 332 -33.38 -31.88 -12.36
C PHE A 332 -32.71 -31.38 -13.65
N LYS A 333 -31.45 -31.83 -13.90
CA LYS A 333 -30.66 -31.49 -15.10
C LYS A 333 -30.42 -29.99 -15.23
N GLY A 334 -29.98 -29.35 -14.14
CA GLY A 334 -29.58 -27.92 -14.11
C GLY A 334 -30.72 -26.96 -13.79
N LYS A 335 -31.95 -27.44 -13.50
CA LYS A 335 -33.06 -26.55 -13.13
C LYS A 335 -32.89 -25.91 -11.75
N LEU A 336 -32.24 -26.58 -10.84
CA LEU A 336 -31.91 -26.11 -9.51
C LEU A 336 -30.51 -26.58 -9.16
N SER A 337 -29.59 -25.65 -9.00
CA SER A 337 -28.23 -25.91 -8.54
C SER A 337 -27.91 -25.08 -7.29
N GLY A 338 -26.96 -25.57 -6.51
CA GLY A 338 -26.55 -24.84 -5.33
C GLY A 338 -25.30 -25.40 -4.67
N SER A 339 -24.85 -24.68 -3.70
CA SER A 339 -23.77 -25.11 -2.81
C SER A 339 -24.12 -24.76 -1.37
N PHE A 340 -23.77 -25.63 -0.47
CA PHE A 340 -23.82 -25.38 0.97
C PHE A 340 -22.45 -25.62 1.56
N GLU A 341 -21.88 -24.61 2.28
CA GLU A 341 -20.57 -24.67 2.86
C GLU A 341 -20.58 -24.26 4.33
N TYR A 342 -19.85 -24.96 5.14
CA TYR A 342 -19.47 -24.56 6.49
C TYR A 342 -18.00 -24.19 6.51
N PHE A 343 -17.67 -23.05 7.12
CA PHE A 343 -16.31 -22.62 7.33
C PHE A 343 -16.02 -22.36 8.81
N HIS A 344 -14.76 -22.63 9.19
CA HIS A 344 -14.22 -22.31 10.50
C HIS A 344 -12.81 -21.77 10.33
N LYS A 345 -12.62 -20.50 10.63
CA LYS A 345 -11.33 -19.80 10.55
C LYS A 345 -10.89 -19.37 11.96
N LYS A 346 -9.68 -19.73 12.33
CA LYS A 346 -9.08 -19.32 13.59
C LYS A 346 -7.76 -18.60 13.32
N SER A 347 -7.75 -17.28 13.51
CA SER A 347 -6.55 -16.43 13.45
C SER A 347 -5.89 -16.39 14.82
N LYS A 348 -4.58 -16.58 14.84
CA LYS A 348 -3.73 -16.53 16.03
C LYS A 348 -2.59 -15.56 15.81
N ASP A 349 -1.97 -15.16 16.90
CA ASP A 349 -0.81 -14.26 16.88
C ASP A 349 -1.10 -12.92 16.17
N GLN A 350 -2.32 -12.38 16.31
CA GLN A 350 -2.70 -11.12 15.67
C GLN A 350 -1.81 -9.98 16.16
N LEU A 351 -1.43 -9.10 15.24
CA LEU A 351 -0.63 -7.93 15.52
C LEU A 351 -1.50 -6.84 16.14
N LEU A 352 -1.31 -6.58 17.43
CA LEU A 352 -2.10 -5.63 18.19
C LEU A 352 -1.19 -4.57 18.82
N PRO A 353 -1.60 -3.28 18.80
CA PRO A 353 -0.92 -2.24 19.56
C PRO A 353 -1.21 -2.39 21.06
N LEU A 354 -0.19 -2.57 21.85
CA LEU A 354 -0.25 -2.60 23.29
C LEU A 354 0.23 -1.27 23.86
N GLN A 355 -0.58 -0.67 24.72
CA GLN A 355 -0.18 0.52 25.46
C GLN A 355 0.82 0.14 26.56
N VAL A 356 1.96 0.79 26.56
CA VAL A 356 3.02 0.60 27.57
C VAL A 356 3.23 1.87 28.38
N THR A 357 3.93 1.77 29.50
CA THR A 357 4.27 2.94 30.31
C THR A 357 5.22 3.86 29.55
N SER A 358 4.97 5.16 29.58
CA SER A 358 5.80 6.17 28.91
C SER A 358 7.26 6.23 29.44
N THR A 359 7.54 5.58 30.56
CA THR A 359 8.92 5.41 31.08
C THR A 359 9.82 4.59 30.16
N ASN A 360 9.24 3.83 29.23
CA ASN A 360 10.00 3.07 28.20
C ASN A 360 10.37 3.92 26.97
N GLY A 361 10.04 5.21 26.96
CA GLY A 361 10.31 6.11 25.83
C GLY A 361 9.23 6.10 24.75
N GLU A 362 8.30 5.14 24.77
CA GLU A 362 7.18 4.99 23.86
C GLU A 362 5.88 4.68 24.59
N LYS A 363 4.75 5.07 23.99
CA LYS A 363 3.42 4.82 24.56
C LYS A 363 2.77 3.54 24.06
N MET A 364 3.21 3.03 22.89
CA MET A 364 2.61 1.87 22.24
C MET A 364 3.69 0.97 21.67
N VAL A 365 3.49 -0.32 21.79
CA VAL A 365 4.34 -1.36 21.20
C VAL A 365 3.44 -2.35 20.47
N THR A 366 3.83 -2.79 19.28
CA THR A 366 3.10 -3.85 18.59
C THR A 366 3.57 -5.21 19.09
N ILE A 367 2.62 -6.04 19.49
CA ILE A 367 2.86 -7.41 19.92
C ILE A 367 1.99 -8.39 19.15
N ASN A 368 2.41 -9.66 19.13
CA ASN A 368 1.51 -10.75 18.76
C ASN A 368 0.64 -11.09 19.96
N GLY A 369 -0.65 -10.87 19.82
CA GLY A 369 -1.61 -11.11 20.90
C GLY A 369 -3.03 -11.23 20.36
N GLY A 370 -3.84 -12.02 21.05
CA GLY A 370 -5.24 -12.23 20.69
C GLY A 370 -5.47 -13.29 19.62
N ASP A 371 -6.60 -13.97 19.78
CA ASP A 371 -7.13 -14.94 18.85
C ASP A 371 -8.48 -14.46 18.33
N LEU A 372 -8.72 -14.60 17.04
CA LEU A 372 -10.01 -14.32 16.42
C LEU A 372 -10.57 -15.61 15.82
N THR A 373 -11.81 -15.94 16.16
CA THR A 373 -12.51 -17.07 15.57
C THR A 373 -13.70 -16.57 14.75
N ASN A 374 -13.75 -16.97 13.48
CA ASN A 374 -14.84 -16.71 12.57
C ASN A 374 -15.38 -18.05 12.03
N LYS A 375 -16.67 -18.30 12.19
CA LYS A 375 -17.34 -19.51 11.69
C LYS A 375 -18.70 -19.14 11.13
N GLY A 376 -19.13 -19.84 10.09
CA GLY A 376 -20.39 -19.55 9.46
C GLY A 376 -20.78 -20.59 8.43
N TRP A 377 -21.89 -20.29 7.78
CA TRP A 377 -22.51 -21.09 6.73
C TRP A 377 -22.77 -20.21 5.54
N ASP A 378 -22.47 -20.73 4.36
CA ASP A 378 -22.79 -20.10 3.09
C ASP A 378 -23.72 -21.03 2.31
N LEU A 379 -24.85 -20.48 1.84
CA LEU A 379 -25.79 -21.16 0.98
C LEU A 379 -25.95 -20.35 -0.31
N SER A 380 -25.63 -20.97 -1.43
CA SER A 380 -25.90 -20.45 -2.76
C SER A 380 -26.90 -21.30 -3.48
N LEU A 381 -27.93 -20.69 -4.07
CA LEU A 381 -28.94 -21.36 -4.85
C LEU A 381 -29.14 -20.62 -6.17
N ALA A 382 -29.19 -21.39 -7.25
CA ALA A 382 -29.48 -20.87 -8.57
C ALA A 382 -30.60 -21.74 -9.21
N SER A 383 -31.57 -21.11 -9.84
CA SER A 383 -32.65 -21.80 -10.54
C SER A 383 -32.78 -21.26 -11.95
N THR A 384 -32.94 -22.18 -12.89
CA THR A 384 -33.21 -21.90 -14.29
C THR A 384 -34.56 -22.50 -14.63
N PRO A 385 -35.67 -21.84 -14.24
CA PRO A 385 -36.99 -22.30 -14.64
C PRO A 385 -37.16 -22.07 -16.11
N ILE A 386 -37.21 -23.09 -16.92
CA ILE A 386 -37.42 -23.17 -18.40
C ILE A 386 -37.44 -21.89 -19.15
#